data_29694c06d90c2d08fa45c8bf93a8ccca
#
_entry.id   29694c06d90c2d08fa45c8bf93a8ccca
#
_cell.length_a   1.000
_cell.length_b   1.000
_cell.length_c   1.000
_cell.angle_alpha   90.00
_cell.angle_beta   90.00
_cell.angle_gamma   90.00
#
_symmetry.space_group_name_H-M   'P 1'
#
loop_
_entity.id
_entity.type
_entity.pdbx_description
1 polymer ?
#
loop_
_entity_poly.entity_id
_entity_poly.type
_entity_poly.pdbx_seq_one_letter_code
_entity_poly.pdbx_strand_id
1 'polypeptide(L)'
;MLGVCILQTCYIIGLAIYYQSRNYMLISLFAILSTGMYYVCDTVLDHLADHQRTRIEVLLGKKEDLRGAGYNVNQAKIAIGSGGFAGKGFLKGTQTKLKYVPEQDTDFIFCTVGEEEGFIGAAGVLIMYLVFIWRLITLAERQPDTLGRVYGYSVCCIFIFHLFINVGMVLGLTPVIGIPLPFFSYGGSSLWGFTILLFIFLRIDAGRNLVRT
;
A
#
# COMPACT_ATOMS: atom_id res chain seq x y z
N MET A 1 13.98 20.88 -5.65
CA MET A 1 13.23 20.62 -4.39
C MET A 1 13.04 21.87 -3.53
N LEU A 2 14.05 22.73 -3.36
CA LEU A 2 13.89 24.01 -2.62
C LEU A 2 12.70 24.86 -3.13
N GLY A 3 12.46 24.89 -4.45
CA GLY A 3 11.36 25.63 -5.05
C GLY A 3 9.95 25.14 -4.64
N VAL A 4 9.77 23.84 -4.39
CA VAL A 4 8.47 23.29 -3.95
C VAL A 4 8.17 23.70 -2.51
N CYS A 5 9.18 23.71 -1.64
CA CYS A 5 9.03 24.15 -0.26
C CYS A 5 8.76 25.66 -0.17
N ILE A 6 9.41 26.47 -1.01
CA ILE A 6 9.14 27.91 -1.09
C ILE A 6 7.71 28.17 -1.60
N LEU A 7 7.28 27.45 -2.64
CA LEU A 7 5.92 27.53 -3.15
C LEU A 7 4.88 27.11 -2.12
N GLN A 8 5.15 26.04 -1.37
CA GLN A 8 4.25 25.53 -0.33
C GLN A 8 4.14 26.50 0.86
N THR A 9 5.27 27.08 1.29
CA THR A 9 5.28 28.11 2.34
C THR A 9 4.58 29.39 1.88
N CYS A 10 4.81 29.86 0.65
CA CYS A 10 4.12 31.02 0.08
C CYS A 10 2.60 30.78 -0.06
N TYR A 11 2.19 29.55 -0.43
CA TYR A 11 0.78 29.18 -0.54
C TYR A 11 0.08 29.19 0.84
N ILE A 12 0.75 28.61 1.88
CA ILE A 12 0.22 28.61 3.25
C ILE A 12 0.10 30.04 3.81
N ILE A 13 1.11 30.88 3.56
CA ILE A 13 1.08 32.31 3.96
C ILE A 13 -0.03 33.05 3.22
N GLY A 14 -0.20 32.80 1.92
CA GLY A 14 -1.27 33.38 1.11
C GLY A 14 -2.67 32.99 1.60
N LEU A 15 -2.88 31.72 1.94
CA LEU A 15 -4.11 31.22 2.56
C LEU A 15 -4.36 31.86 3.91
N ALA A 16 -3.34 32.02 4.74
CA ALA A 16 -3.44 32.67 6.03
C ALA A 16 -3.90 34.13 5.95
N ILE A 17 -3.35 34.86 4.98
CA ILE A 17 -3.72 36.25 4.70
C ILE A 17 -5.17 36.32 4.15
N TYR A 18 -5.50 35.42 3.23
CA TYR A 18 -6.83 35.39 2.58
C TYR A 18 -7.96 35.10 3.56
N TYR A 19 -7.78 34.14 4.47
CA TYR A 19 -8.81 33.76 5.45
C TYR A 19 -8.81 34.64 6.70
N GLN A 20 -7.94 35.66 6.80
CA GLN A 20 -7.84 36.57 7.95
C GLN A 20 -7.94 35.83 9.30
N SER A 21 -7.33 34.62 9.33
CA SER A 21 -7.42 33.72 10.47
C SER A 21 -6.64 34.29 11.67
N ARG A 22 -7.33 34.40 12.81
CA ARG A 22 -6.76 34.84 14.10
C ARG A 22 -5.78 33.81 14.70
N ASN A 23 -5.59 32.66 14.07
CA ASN A 23 -4.74 31.56 14.53
C ASN A 23 -3.36 31.55 13.83
N TYR A 24 -2.65 32.68 13.82
CA TYR A 24 -1.28 32.78 13.30
C TYR A 24 -0.33 31.75 13.93
N MET A 25 -0.61 31.37 15.19
CA MET A 25 0.17 30.36 15.92
C MET A 25 0.05 28.96 15.30
N LEU A 26 -1.13 28.53 14.87
CA LEU A 26 -1.33 27.24 14.19
C LEU A 26 -0.68 27.22 12.82
N ILE A 27 -0.73 28.33 12.11
CA ILE A 27 -0.13 28.46 10.77
C ILE A 27 1.39 28.43 10.84
N SER A 28 1.98 29.17 11.82
CA SER A 28 3.41 29.14 12.04
C SER A 28 3.89 27.75 12.50
N LEU A 29 3.13 27.08 13.35
CA LEU A 29 3.41 25.72 13.81
C LEU A 29 3.40 24.73 12.61
N PHE A 30 2.41 24.84 11.73
CA PHE A 30 2.33 24.00 10.55
C PHE A 30 3.47 24.24 9.56
N ALA A 31 3.87 25.51 9.35
CA ALA A 31 5.00 25.88 8.53
C ALA A 31 6.33 25.33 9.11
N ILE A 32 6.53 25.43 10.42
CA ILE A 32 7.72 24.88 11.12
C ILE A 32 7.74 23.35 11.00
N LEU A 33 6.59 22.68 11.23
CA LEU A 33 6.48 21.23 11.09
C LEU A 33 6.75 20.75 9.66
N SER A 34 6.23 21.45 8.64
CA SER A 34 6.45 21.08 7.24
C SER A 34 7.91 21.28 6.82
N THR A 35 8.55 22.34 7.30
CA THR A 35 9.98 22.59 7.06
C THR A 35 10.86 21.60 7.81
N GLY A 36 10.52 21.30 9.07
CA GLY A 36 11.19 20.28 9.87
C GLY A 36 11.10 18.89 9.25
N MET A 37 9.91 18.52 8.76
CA MET A 37 9.67 17.25 8.06
C MET A 37 10.52 17.14 6.79
N TYR A 38 10.68 18.26 6.04
CA TYR A 38 11.55 18.30 4.87
C TYR A 38 13.01 17.99 5.22
N TYR A 39 13.57 18.66 6.25
CA TYR A 39 14.95 18.41 6.69
C TYR A 39 15.15 16.98 7.21
N VAL A 40 14.16 16.46 7.95
CA VAL A 40 14.19 15.06 8.43
C VAL A 40 14.19 14.10 7.23
N CYS A 41 13.33 14.31 6.24
CA CYS A 41 13.29 13.47 5.04
C CYS A 41 14.61 13.52 4.26
N ASP A 42 15.20 14.69 4.10
CA ASP A 42 16.46 14.87 3.37
C ASP A 42 17.62 14.16 4.10
N THR A 43 17.72 14.37 5.42
CA THR A 43 18.70 13.71 6.27
C THR A 43 18.51 12.19 6.31
N VAL A 44 17.27 11.71 6.40
CA VAL A 44 16.95 10.27 6.38
C VAL A 44 17.33 9.66 5.04
N LEU A 45 17.05 10.34 3.92
CA LEU A 45 17.43 9.86 2.58
C LEU A 45 18.96 9.73 2.42
N ASP A 46 19.73 10.62 3.03
CA ASP A 46 21.20 10.56 2.99
C ASP A 46 21.78 9.45 3.88
N HIS A 47 21.06 9.02 4.91
CA HIS A 47 21.46 7.93 5.82
C HIS A 47 20.88 6.56 5.42
N LEU A 48 20.03 6.49 4.37
CA LEU A 48 19.52 5.22 3.87
C LEU A 48 20.61 4.39 3.23
N ALA A 49 20.55 3.09 3.42
CA ALA A 49 21.42 2.16 2.71
C ALA A 49 21.23 2.31 1.19
N ASP A 50 22.30 2.14 0.41
CA ASP A 50 22.32 2.38 -1.05
C ASP A 50 21.19 1.66 -1.79
N HIS A 51 20.83 0.45 -1.37
CA HIS A 51 19.73 -0.30 -1.97
C HIS A 51 18.34 0.30 -1.70
N GLN A 52 18.14 0.95 -0.54
CA GLN A 52 16.88 1.61 -0.19
C GLN A 52 16.77 2.95 -0.94
N ARG A 53 17.86 3.69 -0.99
CA ARG A 53 17.96 4.94 -1.76
C ARG A 53 17.66 4.69 -3.23
N THR A 54 18.26 3.66 -3.83
CA THR A 54 18.03 3.29 -5.23
C THR A 54 16.55 3.00 -5.51
N ARG A 55 15.84 2.31 -4.60
CA ARG A 55 14.39 2.04 -4.77
C ARG A 55 13.55 3.31 -4.81
N ILE A 56 13.90 4.31 -3.98
CA ILE A 56 13.21 5.61 -3.97
C ILE A 56 13.57 6.43 -5.21
N GLU A 57 14.83 6.43 -5.63
CA GLU A 57 15.28 7.13 -6.83
C GLU A 57 14.62 6.56 -8.11
N VAL A 58 14.46 5.25 -8.19
CA VAL A 58 13.72 4.57 -9.28
C VAL A 58 12.25 4.96 -9.28
N LEU A 59 11.60 4.97 -8.11
CA LEU A 59 10.22 5.41 -7.98
C LEU A 59 10.00 6.85 -8.45
N LEU A 60 10.96 7.74 -8.13
CA LEU A 60 10.93 9.15 -8.52
C LEU A 60 11.37 9.39 -9.99
N GLY A 61 11.69 8.32 -10.74
CA GLY A 61 12.16 8.41 -12.12
C GLY A 61 13.53 9.07 -12.29
N LYS A 62 14.31 9.18 -11.20
CA LYS A 62 15.67 9.80 -11.24
C LYS A 62 16.74 8.83 -11.70
N LYS A 63 16.50 7.54 -11.60
CA LYS A 63 17.44 6.48 -11.96
C LYS A 63 16.69 5.34 -12.63
N GLU A 64 17.20 4.88 -13.76
CA GLU A 64 16.73 3.66 -14.40
C GLU A 64 17.49 2.47 -13.81
N ASP A 65 16.78 1.58 -13.14
CA ASP A 65 17.34 0.31 -12.67
C ASP A 65 16.91 -0.81 -13.64
N LEU A 66 17.79 -1.07 -14.60
CA LEU A 66 17.55 -2.05 -15.67
C LEU A 66 17.68 -3.53 -15.21
N ARG A 67 18.12 -3.79 -13.99
CA ARG A 67 18.41 -5.15 -13.51
C ARG A 67 17.86 -5.47 -12.11
N GLY A 68 17.28 -4.50 -11.42
CA GLY A 68 16.77 -4.66 -10.05
C GLY A 68 15.28 -4.39 -9.91
N ALA A 69 14.93 -3.67 -8.86
CA ALA A 69 13.54 -3.36 -8.52
C ALA A 69 12.78 -2.63 -9.65
N GLY A 70 13.46 -1.75 -10.38
CA GLY A 70 12.89 -1.04 -11.53
C GLY A 70 12.53 -1.97 -12.69
N TYR A 71 13.37 -2.96 -12.97
CA TYR A 71 13.06 -3.97 -13.98
C TYR A 71 11.79 -4.74 -13.62
N ASN A 72 11.66 -5.21 -12.37
CA ASN A 72 10.51 -5.98 -11.92
C ASN A 72 9.19 -5.18 -12.08
N VAL A 73 9.20 -3.90 -11.69
CA VAL A 73 8.03 -3.02 -11.84
C VAL A 73 7.69 -2.79 -13.32
N ASN A 74 8.68 -2.57 -14.16
CA ASN A 74 8.45 -2.38 -15.60
C ASN A 74 7.86 -3.64 -16.23
N GLN A 75 8.39 -4.81 -15.93
CA GLN A 75 7.84 -6.08 -16.43
C GLN A 75 6.42 -6.33 -15.91
N ALA A 76 6.15 -6.01 -14.63
CA ALA A 76 4.80 -6.11 -14.07
C ALA A 76 3.81 -5.17 -14.78
N LYS A 77 4.20 -3.93 -15.08
CA LYS A 77 3.38 -2.98 -15.84
C LYS A 77 3.11 -3.46 -17.27
N ILE A 78 4.12 -4.03 -17.94
CA ILE A 78 3.98 -4.62 -19.28
C ILE A 78 3.00 -5.80 -19.23
N ALA A 79 3.12 -6.67 -18.22
CA ALA A 79 2.22 -7.80 -18.03
C ALA A 79 0.76 -7.34 -17.86
N ILE A 80 0.49 -6.43 -16.93
CA ILE A 80 -0.86 -5.87 -16.72
C ILE A 80 -1.39 -5.19 -17.98
N GLY A 81 -0.57 -4.34 -18.62
CA GLY A 81 -0.96 -3.64 -19.85
C GLY A 81 -1.30 -4.59 -20.99
N SER A 82 -0.62 -5.74 -21.08
CA SER A 82 -0.86 -6.75 -22.10
C SER A 82 -2.17 -7.50 -21.90
N GLY A 83 -2.75 -7.53 -20.68
CA GLY A 83 -4.03 -8.16 -20.38
C GLY A 83 -5.24 -7.37 -20.89
N GLY A 84 -5.14 -6.05 -21.05
CA GLY A 84 -6.25 -5.21 -21.50
C GLY A 84 -7.47 -5.27 -20.59
N PHE A 85 -8.67 -5.18 -21.16
CA PHE A 85 -9.93 -5.19 -20.38
C PHE A 85 -10.36 -6.59 -19.93
N ALA A 86 -10.29 -7.58 -20.82
CA ALA A 86 -10.84 -8.91 -20.61
C ALA A 86 -9.78 -9.97 -20.23
N GLY A 87 -8.49 -9.60 -20.23
CA GLY A 87 -7.40 -10.52 -20.01
C GLY A 87 -7.09 -11.42 -21.20
N LYS A 88 -5.99 -12.17 -21.08
CA LYS A 88 -5.58 -13.19 -22.06
C LYS A 88 -6.25 -14.55 -21.84
N GLY A 89 -6.91 -14.70 -20.69
CA GLY A 89 -7.52 -15.94 -20.21
C GLY A 89 -6.63 -16.70 -19.23
N PHE A 90 -7.29 -17.49 -18.39
CA PHE A 90 -6.65 -18.26 -17.32
C PHE A 90 -5.52 -19.15 -17.86
N LEU A 91 -4.34 -19.07 -17.25
CA LEU A 91 -3.11 -19.76 -17.65
C LEU A 91 -2.64 -19.46 -19.10
N LYS A 92 -3.10 -18.37 -19.72
CA LYS A 92 -2.66 -17.94 -21.05
C LYS A 92 -1.77 -16.70 -21.04
N GLY A 93 -1.37 -16.22 -19.86
CA GLY A 93 -0.43 -15.12 -19.70
C GLY A 93 0.91 -15.45 -20.37
N THR A 94 1.41 -14.57 -21.21
CA THR A 94 2.70 -14.76 -21.91
C THR A 94 3.86 -14.30 -21.05
N GLN A 95 3.74 -13.16 -20.37
CA GLN A 95 4.78 -12.60 -19.51
C GLN A 95 4.95 -13.45 -18.25
N THR A 96 3.84 -13.87 -17.66
CA THR A 96 3.82 -14.69 -16.45
C THR A 96 4.33 -16.11 -16.71
N LYS A 97 3.93 -16.77 -17.81
CA LYS A 97 4.43 -18.10 -18.17
C LYS A 97 5.92 -18.13 -18.45
N LEU A 98 6.45 -17.13 -19.12
CA LEU A 98 7.87 -17.04 -19.44
C LEU A 98 8.71 -16.55 -18.26
N LYS A 99 8.06 -16.28 -17.09
CA LYS A 99 8.71 -15.81 -15.86
C LYS A 99 9.58 -14.57 -16.07
N TYR A 100 9.11 -13.64 -16.93
CA TYR A 100 9.79 -12.36 -17.14
C TYR A 100 9.67 -11.44 -15.91
N VAL A 101 8.63 -11.65 -15.07
CA VAL A 101 8.49 -10.96 -13.78
C VAL A 101 9.10 -11.84 -12.69
N PRO A 102 10.26 -11.48 -12.13
CA PRO A 102 10.80 -12.17 -10.97
C PRO A 102 9.83 -12.07 -9.78
N GLU A 103 9.81 -13.12 -8.93
CA GLU A 103 8.95 -13.17 -7.71
C GLU A 103 7.45 -12.93 -8.00
N GLN A 104 6.98 -13.34 -9.20
CA GLN A 104 5.58 -13.15 -9.59
C GLN A 104 4.58 -13.89 -8.70
N ASP A 105 4.96 -15.06 -8.18
CA ASP A 105 4.08 -15.90 -7.36
C ASP A 105 3.94 -15.38 -5.93
N THR A 106 4.88 -14.56 -5.46
CA THR A 106 4.94 -14.01 -4.11
C THR A 106 4.53 -12.54 -4.10
N ASP A 107 5.42 -11.65 -4.49
CA ASP A 107 5.26 -10.21 -4.30
C ASP A 107 4.50 -9.52 -5.43
N PHE A 108 4.58 -10.08 -6.64
CA PHE A 108 3.97 -9.52 -7.86
C PHE A 108 2.77 -10.32 -8.36
N ILE A 109 2.11 -11.12 -7.50
CA ILE A 109 0.97 -11.96 -7.91
C ILE A 109 -0.15 -11.18 -8.59
N PHE A 110 -0.37 -9.92 -8.19
CA PHE A 110 -1.38 -9.07 -8.77
C PHE A 110 -1.15 -8.78 -10.27
N CYS A 111 0.11 -8.83 -10.75
CA CYS A 111 0.39 -8.68 -12.19
C CYS A 111 -0.11 -9.89 -13.00
N THR A 112 -0.08 -11.09 -12.42
CA THR A 112 -0.64 -12.31 -13.06
C THR A 112 -2.14 -12.17 -13.23
N VAL A 113 -2.86 -11.68 -12.21
CA VAL A 113 -4.30 -11.39 -12.31
C VAL A 113 -4.56 -10.37 -13.42
N GLY A 114 -3.77 -9.29 -13.46
CA GLY A 114 -3.91 -8.24 -14.47
C GLY A 114 -3.63 -8.73 -15.89
N GLU A 115 -2.71 -9.68 -16.08
CA GLU A 115 -2.44 -10.26 -17.40
C GLU A 115 -3.50 -11.28 -17.83
N GLU A 116 -3.90 -12.19 -16.94
CA GLU A 116 -4.77 -13.31 -17.27
C GLU A 116 -6.25 -12.91 -17.31
N GLU A 117 -6.72 -12.18 -16.30
CA GLU A 117 -8.11 -11.77 -16.13
C GLU A 117 -8.38 -10.32 -16.54
N GLY A 118 -7.33 -9.56 -16.89
CA GLY A 118 -7.41 -8.19 -17.33
C GLY A 118 -7.90 -7.22 -16.25
N PHE A 119 -8.38 -6.06 -16.71
CA PHE A 119 -8.90 -5.02 -15.81
C PHE A 119 -10.10 -5.50 -15.00
N ILE A 120 -11.00 -6.29 -15.59
CA ILE A 120 -12.20 -6.79 -14.91
C ILE A 120 -11.81 -7.71 -13.76
N GLY A 121 -10.87 -8.63 -13.96
CA GLY A 121 -10.37 -9.51 -12.89
C GLY A 121 -9.63 -8.77 -11.79
N ALA A 122 -8.74 -7.84 -12.17
CA ALA A 122 -8.02 -7.00 -11.22
C ALA A 122 -8.98 -6.16 -10.37
N ALA A 123 -9.98 -5.51 -10.98
CA ALA A 123 -11.02 -4.77 -10.28
C ALA A 123 -11.86 -5.68 -9.36
N GLY A 124 -12.20 -6.88 -9.81
CA GLY A 124 -12.91 -7.87 -9.02
C GLY A 124 -12.16 -8.25 -7.74
N VAL A 125 -10.86 -8.50 -7.85
CA VAL A 125 -10.00 -8.79 -6.68
C VAL A 125 -9.96 -7.60 -5.73
N LEU A 126 -9.80 -6.37 -6.22
CA LEU A 126 -9.81 -5.17 -5.37
C LEU A 126 -11.15 -4.96 -4.67
N ILE A 127 -12.27 -5.16 -5.37
CA ILE A 127 -13.62 -5.07 -4.78
C ILE A 127 -13.80 -6.12 -3.69
N MET A 128 -13.33 -7.35 -3.91
CA MET A 128 -13.38 -8.41 -2.90
C MET A 128 -12.61 -8.03 -1.62
N TYR A 129 -11.41 -7.43 -1.77
CA TYR A 129 -10.66 -6.91 -0.63
C TYR A 129 -11.37 -5.75 0.07
N LEU A 130 -11.97 -4.83 -0.67
CA LEU A 130 -12.75 -3.73 -0.08
C LEU A 130 -13.94 -4.25 0.74
N VAL A 131 -14.68 -5.22 0.22
CA VAL A 131 -15.79 -5.87 0.94
C VAL A 131 -15.28 -6.60 2.18
N PHE A 132 -14.15 -7.31 2.07
CA PHE A 132 -13.52 -7.99 3.20
C PHE A 132 -13.11 -6.99 4.30
N ILE A 133 -12.42 -5.91 3.95
CA ILE A 133 -12.01 -4.86 4.89
C ILE A 133 -13.23 -4.18 5.52
N TRP A 134 -14.24 -3.83 4.72
CA TRP A 134 -15.50 -3.28 5.23
C TRP A 134 -16.12 -4.21 6.27
N ARG A 135 -16.16 -5.51 5.98
CA ARG A 135 -16.69 -6.49 6.92
C ARG A 135 -15.90 -6.54 8.22
N LEU A 136 -14.57 -6.50 8.16
CA LEU A 136 -13.72 -6.45 9.34
C LEU A 136 -13.96 -5.20 10.19
N ILE A 137 -14.09 -4.02 9.55
CA ILE A 137 -14.43 -2.76 10.24
C ILE A 137 -15.76 -2.88 10.96
N THR A 138 -16.81 -3.40 10.28
CA THR A 138 -18.13 -3.60 10.88
C THR A 138 -18.06 -4.56 12.09
N LEU A 139 -17.23 -5.60 12.02
CA LEU A 139 -17.00 -6.51 13.12
C LEU A 139 -16.25 -5.84 14.29
N ALA A 140 -15.31 -4.94 14.00
CA ALA A 140 -14.56 -4.20 15.01
C ALA A 140 -15.44 -3.17 15.73
N GLU A 141 -16.30 -2.45 15.01
CA GLU A 141 -17.20 -1.44 15.60
C GLU A 141 -18.23 -2.04 16.57
N ARG A 142 -18.69 -3.25 16.30
CA ARG A 142 -19.70 -3.91 17.14
C ARG A 142 -19.13 -4.52 18.43
N GLN A 143 -17.80 -4.49 18.64
CA GLN A 143 -17.18 -5.02 19.86
C GLN A 143 -17.55 -4.17 21.08
N PRO A 144 -18.08 -4.78 22.16
CA PRO A 144 -18.40 -4.07 23.39
C PRO A 144 -17.14 -3.70 24.18
N ASP A 145 -16.11 -4.52 24.09
CA ASP A 145 -14.84 -4.34 24.79
C ASP A 145 -13.84 -3.52 23.99
N THR A 146 -13.15 -2.62 24.68
CA THR A 146 -12.12 -1.74 24.07
C THR A 146 -10.97 -2.56 23.46
N LEU A 147 -10.54 -3.63 24.13
CA LEU A 147 -9.46 -4.48 23.67
C LEU A 147 -9.84 -5.15 22.33
N GLY A 148 -11.04 -5.75 22.25
CA GLY A 148 -11.54 -6.38 21.03
C GLY A 148 -11.66 -5.38 19.87
N ARG A 149 -12.10 -4.14 20.15
CA ARG A 149 -12.19 -3.07 19.16
C ARG A 149 -10.84 -2.64 18.64
N VAL A 150 -9.88 -2.37 19.54
CA VAL A 150 -8.52 -1.97 19.17
C VAL A 150 -7.83 -3.07 18.37
N TYR A 151 -7.95 -4.34 18.81
CA TYR A 151 -7.41 -5.47 18.06
C TYR A 151 -8.00 -5.57 16.66
N GLY A 152 -9.33 -5.45 16.52
CA GLY A 152 -10.02 -5.48 15.22
C GLY A 152 -9.53 -4.40 14.26
N TYR A 153 -9.41 -3.16 14.72
CA TYR A 153 -8.86 -2.08 13.89
C TYR A 153 -7.38 -2.29 13.55
N SER A 154 -6.58 -2.83 14.47
CA SER A 154 -5.18 -3.16 14.18
C SER A 154 -5.06 -4.19 13.07
N VAL A 155 -5.88 -5.24 13.11
CA VAL A 155 -5.95 -6.25 12.04
C VAL A 155 -6.39 -5.61 10.72
N CYS A 156 -7.41 -4.75 10.71
CA CYS A 156 -7.83 -4.02 9.52
C CYS A 156 -6.67 -3.18 8.93
N CYS A 157 -5.96 -2.44 9.76
CA CYS A 157 -4.81 -1.62 9.32
C CYS A 157 -3.72 -2.47 8.67
N ILE A 158 -3.41 -3.64 9.22
CA ILE A 158 -2.43 -4.57 8.64
C ILE A 158 -2.88 -5.02 7.24
N PHE A 159 -4.14 -5.43 7.06
CA PHE A 159 -4.66 -5.85 5.76
C PHE A 159 -4.69 -4.71 4.74
N ILE A 160 -5.12 -3.52 5.14
CA ILE A 160 -5.12 -2.32 4.28
C ILE A 160 -3.69 -1.99 3.84
N PHE A 161 -2.73 -2.00 4.78
CA PHE A 161 -1.34 -1.69 4.50
C PHE A 161 -0.75 -2.68 3.48
N HIS A 162 -0.94 -3.99 3.69
CA HIS A 162 -0.46 -5.01 2.76
C HIS A 162 -1.08 -4.88 1.37
N LEU A 163 -2.40 -4.67 1.29
CA LEU A 163 -3.10 -4.44 0.03
C LEU A 163 -2.55 -3.21 -0.70
N PHE A 164 -2.46 -2.08 0.01
CA PHE A 164 -2.02 -0.81 -0.58
C PHE A 164 -0.57 -0.89 -1.09
N ILE A 165 0.33 -1.45 -0.30
CA ILE A 165 1.74 -1.56 -0.70
C ILE A 165 1.90 -2.57 -1.83
N ASN A 166 1.27 -3.76 -1.76
CA ASN A 166 1.41 -4.77 -2.81
C ASN A 166 0.89 -4.27 -4.16
N VAL A 167 -0.34 -3.78 -4.21
CA VAL A 167 -0.92 -3.24 -5.44
C VAL A 167 -0.16 -2.00 -5.90
N GLY A 168 0.21 -1.12 -4.97
CA GLY A 168 0.97 0.10 -5.25
C GLY A 168 2.34 -0.18 -5.88
N MET A 169 3.09 -1.17 -5.39
CA MET A 169 4.39 -1.50 -5.96
C MET A 169 4.28 -2.13 -7.36
N VAL A 170 3.27 -2.96 -7.60
CA VAL A 170 3.00 -3.56 -8.92
C VAL A 170 2.65 -2.48 -9.95
N LEU A 171 1.88 -1.47 -9.54
CA LEU A 171 1.55 -0.31 -10.37
C LEU A 171 2.68 0.74 -10.43
N GLY A 172 3.73 0.60 -9.61
CA GLY A 172 4.84 1.54 -9.51
C GLY A 172 4.46 2.86 -8.86
N LEU A 173 3.50 2.84 -7.93
CA LEU A 173 3.10 3.98 -7.09
C LEU A 173 3.85 4.00 -5.76
N THR A 174 4.34 2.84 -5.32
CA THR A 174 5.12 2.69 -4.09
C THR A 174 6.45 1.99 -4.40
N PRO A 175 7.50 2.20 -3.58
CA PRO A 175 8.76 1.50 -3.78
C PRO A 175 8.58 -0.01 -3.60
N VAL A 176 9.39 -0.80 -4.31
CA VAL A 176 9.36 -2.27 -4.18
C VAL A 176 9.94 -2.67 -2.82
N ILE A 177 9.09 -3.21 -1.95
CA ILE A 177 9.47 -3.62 -0.60
C ILE A 177 9.46 -5.15 -0.46
N GLY A 178 8.68 -5.86 -1.30
CA GLY A 178 8.54 -7.30 -1.22
C GLY A 178 7.55 -7.70 -0.11
N ILE A 179 6.32 -7.19 -0.18
CA ILE A 179 5.25 -7.47 0.78
C ILE A 179 4.18 -8.31 0.09
N PRO A 180 3.84 -9.52 0.63
CA PRO A 180 2.86 -10.39 0.00
C PRO A 180 1.43 -9.84 0.14
N LEU A 181 0.59 -10.17 -0.84
CA LEU A 181 -0.83 -9.90 -0.80
C LEU A 181 -1.52 -10.94 0.11
N PRO A 182 -2.23 -10.53 1.19
CA PRO A 182 -2.82 -11.46 2.15
C PRO A 182 -3.76 -12.47 1.50
N PHE A 183 -3.62 -13.76 1.83
CA PHE A 183 -4.41 -14.87 1.30
C PHE A 183 -4.33 -15.13 -0.20
N PHE A 184 -3.56 -14.32 -0.94
CA PHE A 184 -3.47 -14.41 -2.39
C PHE A 184 -2.07 -14.81 -2.86
N SER A 185 -1.03 -14.19 -2.27
CA SER A 185 0.36 -14.50 -2.57
C SER A 185 0.77 -15.88 -2.07
N TYR A 186 1.58 -16.56 -2.87
CA TYR A 186 2.22 -17.79 -2.46
C TYR A 186 3.18 -17.54 -1.28
N GLY A 187 2.98 -18.27 -0.17
CA GLY A 187 3.86 -18.20 1.00
C GLY A 187 3.22 -18.85 2.22
N GLY A 188 3.77 -19.98 2.67
CA GLY A 188 3.23 -20.72 3.83
C GLY A 188 3.24 -19.89 5.12
N SER A 189 4.34 -19.19 5.40
CA SER A 189 4.46 -18.36 6.61
C SER A 189 3.50 -17.16 6.63
N SER A 190 3.35 -16.47 5.50
CA SER A 190 2.44 -15.34 5.38
C SER A 190 0.98 -15.79 5.51
N LEU A 191 0.61 -16.90 4.88
CA LEU A 191 -0.74 -17.48 5.00
C LEU A 191 -1.07 -17.82 6.45
N TRP A 192 -0.15 -18.50 7.17
CA TRP A 192 -0.34 -18.79 8.59
C TRP A 192 -0.47 -17.53 9.42
N GLY A 193 0.38 -16.53 9.21
CA GLY A 193 0.34 -15.26 9.94
C GLY A 193 -0.99 -14.54 9.80
N PHE A 194 -1.47 -14.34 8.57
CA PHE A 194 -2.77 -13.68 8.31
C PHE A 194 -3.95 -14.50 8.81
N THR A 195 -3.88 -15.84 8.69
CA THR A 195 -4.91 -16.72 9.19
C THR A 195 -5.03 -16.62 10.71
N ILE A 196 -3.93 -16.71 11.44
CA ILE A 196 -3.92 -16.59 12.91
C ILE A 196 -4.48 -15.23 13.35
N LEU A 197 -4.00 -14.13 12.74
CA LEU A 197 -4.50 -12.78 13.03
C LEU A 197 -6.02 -12.69 12.86
N LEU A 198 -6.53 -13.18 11.74
CA LEU A 198 -7.95 -13.15 11.44
C LEU A 198 -8.75 -14.02 12.40
N PHE A 199 -8.32 -15.26 12.64
CA PHE A 199 -9.07 -16.20 13.49
C PHE A 199 -9.09 -15.79 14.97
N ILE A 200 -8.02 -15.18 15.49
CA ILE A 200 -8.02 -14.57 16.83
C ILE A 200 -9.11 -13.49 16.90
N PHE A 201 -9.17 -12.60 15.88
CA PHE A 201 -10.20 -11.57 15.83
C PHE A 201 -11.63 -12.17 15.77
N LEU A 202 -11.85 -13.17 14.92
CA LEU A 202 -13.13 -13.85 14.82
C LEU A 202 -13.50 -14.57 16.13
N ARG A 203 -12.53 -15.11 16.86
CA ARG A 203 -12.76 -15.71 18.18
C ARG A 203 -13.18 -14.68 19.23
N ILE A 204 -12.55 -13.50 19.22
CA ILE A 204 -12.95 -12.37 20.09
C ILE A 204 -14.38 -11.95 19.75
N ASP A 205 -14.71 -11.82 18.47
CA ASP A 205 -16.06 -11.45 18.03
C ASP A 205 -17.11 -12.49 18.42
N ALA A 206 -16.82 -13.77 18.31
CA ALA A 206 -17.73 -14.84 18.75
C ALA A 206 -17.99 -14.82 20.27
N GLY A 207 -16.98 -14.41 21.06
CA GLY A 207 -17.09 -14.32 22.53
C GLY A 207 -17.85 -13.09 23.05
N ARG A 208 -18.16 -12.11 22.21
CA ARG A 208 -18.77 -10.82 22.62
C ARG A 208 -20.10 -10.95 23.38
N ASN A 209 -20.89 -11.97 23.08
CA ASN A 209 -22.18 -12.18 23.71
C ASN A 209 -22.04 -12.74 25.15
N LEU A 210 -20.91 -13.37 25.47
CA LEU A 210 -20.60 -13.89 26.81
C LEU A 210 -20.23 -12.80 27.81
N VAL A 211 -19.79 -11.64 27.32
CA VAL A 211 -19.40 -10.48 28.14
C VAL A 211 -20.63 -9.59 28.47
N ARG A 212 -21.74 -9.79 27.78
CA ARG A 212 -22.98 -9.02 27.97
C ARG A 212 -23.92 -9.60 29.05
N THR A 213 -23.65 -10.78 29.53
CA THR A 213 -24.37 -11.44 30.66
C THR A 213 -23.58 -11.27 31.95
#